data_9aa295fd372e262bc55878f688aa975f
#
_entry.id   9aa295fd372e262bc55878f688aa975f
#
_cell.length_a   1.000
_cell.length_b   1.000
_cell.length_c   1.000
_cell.angle_alpha   90.00
_cell.angle_beta   90.00
_cell.angle_gamma   90.00
#
_symmetry.space_group_name_H-M   'P 1'
#
loop_
_entity.id
_entity.type
_entity.pdbx_description
1 polymer ?
#
loop_
_entity_poly.entity_id
_entity_poly.type
_entity_poly.pdbx_seq_one_letter_code
_entity_poly.pdbx_strand_id
1 'polypeptide(L)'
;MTVRRSPLLFCFLSLLLTACSGTASPPESAEKAKLSAEVDKLFADYEMGSDNSPRATNLRYLHQVRTAIFAKIDQPQAYQGQKCSVRLTFQRDGKVQNPTQAHGDPALCAEIIAALQEAQIPTAPDEQTYQTFNNAIMDFRP
;
A
#
# COMPACT_ATOMS: atom_id res chain seq x y z
N MET A 1 12.85 -26.75 -72.55
CA MET A 1 11.97 -27.41 -71.55
C MET A 1 11.27 -26.33 -70.71
N THR A 2 10.04 -26.04 -71.05
CA THR A 2 9.22 -24.97 -70.53
C THR A 2 8.39 -25.49 -69.32
N VAL A 3 8.72 -25.09 -68.14
CA VAL A 3 7.90 -25.40 -66.96
C VAL A 3 6.75 -24.40 -66.89
N ARG A 4 5.55 -24.86 -67.14
CA ARG A 4 4.31 -24.12 -67.00
C ARG A 4 4.04 -23.93 -65.55
N ARG A 5 4.15 -22.68 -65.05
CA ARG A 5 3.67 -22.26 -63.75
C ARG A 5 2.15 -22.19 -63.76
N SER A 6 1.49 -23.06 -63.02
CA SER A 6 0.05 -23.02 -62.79
C SER A 6 -0.26 -21.91 -61.72
N PRO A 7 -1.09 -20.93 -62.06
CA PRO A 7 -1.43 -19.83 -61.12
C PRO A 7 -2.66 -20.15 -60.23
N LEU A 8 -2.96 -21.41 -59.94
CA LEU A 8 -4.20 -21.81 -59.28
C LEU A 8 -4.03 -22.28 -57.81
N LEU A 9 -2.84 -22.11 -57.23
CA LEU A 9 -2.59 -22.60 -55.86
C LEU A 9 -2.42 -21.49 -54.81
N PHE A 10 -2.69 -20.23 -55.17
CA PHE A 10 -2.49 -19.09 -54.27
C PHE A 10 -3.79 -18.51 -53.68
N CYS A 11 -4.96 -19.07 -53.95
CA CYS A 11 -6.24 -18.50 -53.47
C CYS A 11 -6.83 -19.15 -52.21
N PHE A 12 -6.16 -20.14 -51.61
CA PHE A 12 -6.75 -20.82 -50.44
C PHE A 12 -6.08 -20.53 -49.09
N LEU A 13 -5.13 -19.60 -49.01
CA LEU A 13 -4.43 -19.30 -47.78
C LEU A 13 -4.82 -17.93 -47.16
N SER A 14 -5.87 -17.27 -47.65
CA SER A 14 -6.26 -15.93 -47.20
C SER A 14 -7.53 -15.88 -46.35
N LEU A 15 -8.03 -16.99 -45.84
CA LEU A 15 -9.34 -17.05 -45.14
C LEU A 15 -9.27 -17.53 -43.68
N LEU A 16 -8.11 -17.51 -43.04
CA LEU A 16 -7.99 -17.97 -41.64
C LEU A 16 -7.46 -16.89 -40.67
N LEU A 17 -7.55 -15.60 -41.02
CA LEU A 17 -7.08 -14.51 -40.15
C LEU A 17 -8.17 -13.54 -39.72
N THR A 18 -9.43 -13.96 -39.63
CA THR A 18 -10.54 -13.17 -39.12
C THR A 18 -11.28 -13.88 -37.98
N ALA A 19 -10.56 -14.34 -36.97
CA ALA A 19 -11.20 -14.87 -35.77
C ALA A 19 -10.41 -14.55 -34.51
N CYS A 20 -10.01 -13.28 -34.35
CA CYS A 20 -9.52 -12.76 -33.08
C CYS A 20 -10.00 -11.33 -32.84
N SER A 21 -11.26 -11.03 -33.10
CA SER A 21 -11.97 -9.91 -32.45
C SER A 21 -13.15 -10.47 -31.66
N GLY A 22 -12.84 -11.46 -30.84
CA GLY A 22 -13.66 -11.82 -29.71
C GLY A 22 -13.40 -10.79 -28.62
N THR A 23 -14.13 -9.72 -28.61
CA THR A 23 -14.37 -8.88 -27.46
C THR A 23 -15.16 -9.69 -26.43
N ALA A 24 -14.52 -10.67 -25.85
CA ALA A 24 -14.90 -11.13 -24.55
C ALA A 24 -14.20 -10.19 -23.57
N SER A 25 -14.85 -9.09 -23.21
CA SER A 25 -14.52 -8.38 -21.98
C SER A 25 -14.67 -9.39 -20.86
N PRO A 26 -13.58 -9.76 -20.17
CA PRO A 26 -13.71 -10.70 -19.08
C PRO A 26 -14.62 -10.07 -18.02
N PRO A 27 -15.49 -10.84 -17.38
CA PRO A 27 -16.24 -10.37 -16.22
C PRO A 27 -15.32 -9.85 -15.08
N GLU A 28 -14.06 -10.22 -15.13
CA GLU A 28 -12.97 -9.77 -14.25
C GLU A 28 -12.73 -8.25 -14.26
N SER A 29 -12.98 -7.55 -15.37
CA SER A 29 -12.82 -6.08 -15.39
C SER A 29 -13.95 -5.36 -14.67
N ALA A 30 -15.17 -5.89 -14.73
CA ALA A 30 -16.31 -5.33 -14.02
C ALA A 30 -16.22 -5.62 -12.50
N GLU A 31 -15.68 -6.76 -12.13
CA GLU A 31 -15.47 -7.14 -10.73
C GLU A 31 -14.32 -6.34 -10.11
N LYS A 32 -13.22 -6.13 -10.82
CA LYS A 32 -12.14 -5.23 -10.40
C LYS A 32 -12.61 -3.79 -10.26
N ALA A 33 -13.43 -3.29 -11.17
CA ALA A 33 -13.99 -1.94 -11.08
C ALA A 33 -14.92 -1.77 -9.87
N LYS A 34 -15.73 -2.79 -9.55
CA LYS A 34 -16.56 -2.81 -8.34
C LYS A 34 -15.73 -2.86 -7.07
N LEU A 35 -14.71 -3.73 -7.03
CA LEU A 35 -13.82 -3.86 -5.90
C LEU A 35 -13.03 -2.56 -5.66
N SER A 36 -12.55 -1.91 -6.72
CA SER A 36 -11.85 -0.63 -6.62
C SER A 36 -12.78 0.48 -6.13
N ALA A 37 -14.02 0.56 -6.63
CA ALA A 37 -15.01 1.53 -6.16
C ALA A 37 -15.44 1.30 -4.70
N GLU A 38 -15.49 0.05 -4.27
CA GLU A 38 -15.78 -0.31 -2.88
C GLU A 38 -14.62 0.05 -1.95
N VAL A 39 -13.39 -0.18 -2.40
CA VAL A 39 -12.17 0.23 -1.70
C VAL A 39 -12.08 1.75 -1.61
N ASP A 40 -12.33 2.48 -2.71
CA ASP A 40 -12.33 3.95 -2.72
C ASP A 40 -13.40 4.52 -1.79
N LYS A 41 -14.57 3.89 -1.73
CA LYS A 41 -15.63 4.27 -0.79
C LYS A 41 -15.22 4.02 0.67
N LEU A 42 -14.57 2.88 0.96
CA LEU A 42 -14.03 2.59 2.29
C LEU A 42 -12.97 3.61 2.71
N PHE A 43 -12.12 4.04 1.79
CA PHE A 43 -11.15 5.09 2.06
C PHE A 43 -11.81 6.45 2.27
N ALA A 44 -12.83 6.81 1.47
CA ALA A 44 -13.56 8.05 1.64
C ALA A 44 -14.33 8.08 2.98
N ASP A 45 -14.97 6.98 3.36
CA ASP A 45 -15.66 6.84 4.65
C ASP A 45 -14.65 6.88 5.81
N TYR A 46 -13.47 6.34 5.62
CA TYR A 46 -12.35 6.39 6.55
C TYR A 46 -11.81 7.82 6.75
N GLU A 47 -11.58 8.55 5.66
CA GLU A 47 -11.10 9.95 5.70
C GLU A 47 -12.13 10.91 6.28
N MET A 48 -13.41 10.70 5.99
CA MET A 48 -14.51 11.52 6.55
C MET A 48 -14.86 11.20 8.00
N GLY A 49 -14.24 10.17 8.60
CA GLY A 49 -14.45 9.83 10.00
C GLY A 49 -15.86 9.33 10.33
N SER A 50 -16.64 8.91 9.33
CA SER A 50 -18.01 8.43 9.51
C SER A 50 -18.08 7.05 10.20
N ASP A 51 -17.04 6.23 10.04
CA ASP A 51 -16.93 4.93 10.72
C ASP A 51 -16.18 5.08 12.04
N ASN A 52 -16.91 4.93 13.14
CA ASN A 52 -16.38 4.97 14.50
C ASN A 52 -16.12 3.58 15.09
N SER A 53 -16.07 2.54 14.25
CA SER A 53 -15.68 1.22 14.73
C SER A 53 -14.26 1.25 15.34
N PRO A 54 -13.96 0.38 16.31
CA PRO A 54 -12.62 0.29 16.89
C PRO A 54 -11.53 0.06 15.84
N ARG A 55 -11.85 -0.69 14.78
CA ARG A 55 -10.94 -0.92 13.67
C ARG A 55 -10.64 0.35 12.90
N ALA A 56 -11.66 1.11 12.54
CA ALA A 56 -11.49 2.38 11.82
C ALA A 56 -10.74 3.41 12.66
N THR A 57 -11.02 3.48 13.95
CA THR A 57 -10.29 4.34 14.90
C THR A 57 -8.81 3.97 14.98
N ASN A 58 -8.49 2.69 15.10
CA ASN A 58 -7.11 2.21 15.10
C ASN A 58 -6.38 2.53 13.79
N LEU A 59 -7.03 2.37 12.63
CA LEU A 59 -6.44 2.69 11.34
C LEU A 59 -6.18 4.19 11.17
N ARG A 60 -7.11 5.06 11.59
CA ARG A 60 -6.91 6.52 11.59
C ARG A 60 -5.73 6.90 12.47
N TYR A 61 -5.68 6.37 13.68
CA TYR A 61 -4.57 6.62 14.59
C TYR A 61 -3.24 6.16 14.02
N LEU A 62 -3.17 4.95 13.46
CA LEU A 62 -1.98 4.43 12.79
C LEU A 62 -1.52 5.34 11.64
N HIS A 63 -2.47 5.83 10.83
CA HIS A 63 -2.16 6.76 9.75
C HIS A 63 -1.58 8.08 10.28
N GLN A 64 -2.16 8.65 11.33
CA GLN A 64 -1.65 9.88 11.96
C GLN A 64 -0.24 9.69 12.53
N VAL A 65 0.00 8.57 13.22
CA VAL A 65 1.32 8.21 13.75
C VAL A 65 2.35 8.10 12.62
N ARG A 66 2.03 7.36 11.57
CA ARG A 66 2.93 7.22 10.41
C ARG A 66 3.21 8.56 9.74
N THR A 67 2.19 9.37 9.51
CA THR A 67 2.35 10.69 8.90
C THR A 67 3.26 11.58 9.75
N ALA A 68 3.10 11.60 11.08
CA ALA A 68 3.95 12.37 11.97
C ALA A 68 5.42 11.92 11.93
N ILE A 69 5.67 10.62 11.82
CA ILE A 69 7.02 10.06 11.73
C ILE A 69 7.64 10.36 10.36
N PHE A 70 6.92 10.11 9.27
CA PHE A 70 7.44 10.36 7.92
C PHE A 70 7.70 11.84 7.64
N ALA A 71 6.99 12.75 8.30
CA ALA A 71 7.26 14.19 8.21
C ALA A 71 8.64 14.60 8.77
N LYS A 72 9.31 13.70 9.51
CA LYS A 72 10.64 13.92 10.10
C LYS A 72 11.76 13.18 9.36
N ILE A 73 11.44 12.40 8.35
CA ILE A 73 12.43 11.68 7.54
C ILE A 73 12.86 12.57 6.38
N ASP A 74 14.14 12.85 6.32
CA ASP A 74 14.72 13.55 5.18
C ASP A 74 14.80 12.59 3.97
N GLN A 75 14.28 13.05 2.83
CA GLN A 75 14.32 12.32 1.56
C GLN A 75 13.82 10.86 1.64
N PRO A 76 12.56 10.62 2.00
CA PRO A 76 12.01 9.27 2.12
C PRO A 76 12.13 8.48 0.81
N GLN A 77 12.23 9.15 -0.33
CA GLN A 77 12.43 8.53 -1.65
C GLN A 77 13.76 7.78 -1.78
N ALA A 78 14.79 8.16 -0.98
CA ALA A 78 16.08 7.47 -0.97
C ALA A 78 15.97 6.03 -0.44
N TYR A 79 14.90 5.73 0.30
CA TYR A 79 14.66 4.44 0.94
C TYR A 79 13.58 3.60 0.24
N GLN A 80 13.19 3.95 -0.98
CA GLN A 80 12.17 3.18 -1.72
C GLN A 80 12.54 1.71 -1.84
N GLY A 81 11.59 0.84 -1.54
CA GLY A 81 11.77 -0.61 -1.57
C GLY A 81 12.45 -1.21 -0.34
N GLN A 82 12.96 -0.38 0.56
CA GLN A 82 13.51 -0.81 1.84
C GLN A 82 12.40 -0.99 2.88
N LYS A 83 12.71 -1.71 3.96
CA LYS A 83 11.79 -2.00 5.05
C LYS A 83 12.51 -1.83 6.38
N CYS A 84 11.80 -1.33 7.36
CA CYS A 84 12.25 -1.32 8.74
C CYS A 84 11.10 -1.65 9.68
N SER A 85 11.33 -2.57 10.60
CA SER A 85 10.43 -2.88 11.71
C SER A 85 11.07 -2.35 13.00
N VAL A 86 10.35 -1.53 13.72
CA VAL A 86 10.79 -0.92 14.98
C VAL A 86 9.86 -1.37 16.10
N ARG A 87 10.46 -1.90 17.16
CA ARG A 87 9.75 -2.11 18.42
C ARG A 87 9.75 -0.81 19.22
N LEU A 88 8.60 -0.42 19.69
CA LEU A 88 8.45 0.82 20.45
C LEU A 88 7.34 0.71 21.50
N THR A 89 7.41 1.57 22.48
CA THR A 89 6.40 1.73 23.52
C THR A 89 5.87 3.14 23.48
N PHE A 90 4.56 3.31 23.32
CA PHE A 90 3.91 4.62 23.41
C PHE A 90 3.50 4.92 24.84
N GLN A 91 3.74 6.15 25.26
CA GLN A 91 3.10 6.71 26.45
C GLN A 91 1.72 7.28 26.09
N ARG A 92 0.91 7.53 27.12
CA ARG A 92 -0.43 8.12 26.92
C ARG A 92 -0.40 9.52 26.31
N ASP A 93 0.70 10.25 26.49
CA ASP A 93 0.91 11.57 25.90
C ASP A 93 1.46 11.54 24.47
N GLY A 94 1.56 10.36 23.85
CA GLY A 94 2.08 10.17 22.51
C GLY A 94 3.60 10.05 22.42
N LYS A 95 4.33 10.21 23.52
CA LYS A 95 5.79 10.04 23.51
C LYS A 95 6.18 8.59 23.29
N VAL A 96 7.23 8.41 22.51
CA VAL A 96 7.82 7.09 22.24
C VAL A 96 8.95 6.83 23.22
N GLN A 97 8.92 5.66 23.84
CA GLN A 97 10.00 5.17 24.68
C GLN A 97 10.72 3.99 24.02
N ASN A 98 12.05 3.99 24.20
CA ASN A 98 12.91 2.88 23.82
C ASN A 98 12.66 2.31 22.40
N PRO A 99 12.64 3.16 21.35
CA PRO A 99 12.53 2.65 20.00
C PRO A 99 13.79 1.82 19.67
N THR A 100 13.61 0.57 19.27
CA THR A 100 14.70 -0.33 18.92
C THR A 100 14.44 -0.99 17.58
N GLN A 101 15.49 -1.12 16.76
CA GLN A 101 15.41 -1.90 15.54
C GLN A 101 15.09 -3.35 15.88
N ALA A 102 13.98 -3.84 15.35
CA ALA A 102 13.62 -5.24 15.42
C ALA A 102 14.11 -6.00 14.20
N HIS A 103 13.95 -5.40 13.00
CA HIS A 103 14.27 -6.03 11.73
C HIS A 103 14.32 -5.00 10.59
N GLY A 104 15.15 -5.24 9.58
CA GLY A 104 15.12 -4.46 8.34
C GLY A 104 16.43 -3.77 7.97
N ASP A 105 16.37 -2.81 7.05
CA ASP A 105 17.52 -2.05 6.60
C ASP A 105 18.07 -1.15 7.70
N PRO A 106 19.38 -1.21 8.00
CA PRO A 106 19.97 -0.47 9.11
C PRO A 106 19.90 1.06 8.92
N ALA A 107 20.08 1.57 7.70
CA ALA A 107 20.09 3.00 7.42
C ALA A 107 18.66 3.57 7.57
N LEU A 108 17.67 2.93 6.97
CA LEU A 108 16.27 3.31 7.15
C LEU A 108 15.84 3.21 8.62
N CYS A 109 16.26 2.17 9.32
CA CYS A 109 15.91 2.01 10.73
C CYS A 109 16.51 3.11 11.62
N ALA A 110 17.74 3.54 11.34
CA ALA A 110 18.37 4.65 12.06
C ALA A 110 17.59 5.96 11.86
N GLU A 111 17.18 6.25 10.63
CA GLU A 111 16.36 7.43 10.29
C GLU A 111 14.99 7.38 10.99
N ILE A 112 14.32 6.23 10.97
CA ILE A 112 13.02 6.07 11.64
C ILE A 112 13.14 6.23 13.14
N ILE A 113 14.17 5.67 13.77
CA ILE A 113 14.41 5.81 15.21
C ILE A 113 14.66 7.29 15.57
N ALA A 114 15.45 8.02 14.78
CA ALA A 114 15.66 9.45 14.95
C ALA A 114 14.35 10.23 14.78
N ALA A 115 13.60 9.95 13.72
CA ALA A 115 12.31 10.57 13.45
C ALA A 115 11.29 10.33 14.59
N LEU A 116 11.27 9.14 15.19
CA LEU A 116 10.41 8.79 16.32
C LEU A 116 10.69 9.63 17.57
N GLN A 117 11.94 10.07 17.77
CA GLN A 117 12.31 10.91 18.91
C GLN A 117 11.87 12.37 18.72
N GLU A 118 11.72 12.81 17.47
CA GLU A 118 11.36 14.19 17.11
C GLU A 118 9.89 14.36 16.69
N ALA A 119 9.22 13.25 16.35
CA ALA A 119 7.86 13.30 15.86
C ALA A 119 6.88 13.72 16.98
N GLN A 120 5.97 14.62 16.63
CA GLN A 120 4.84 14.96 17.47
C GLN A 120 3.68 13.99 17.21
N ILE A 121 3.72 12.87 17.88
CA ILE A 121 2.71 11.83 17.74
C ILE A 121 1.48 12.21 18.57
N PRO A 122 0.27 12.18 17.99
CA PRO A 122 -0.94 12.49 18.72
C PRO A 122 -1.21 11.45 19.82
N THR A 123 -1.89 11.85 20.87
CA THR A 123 -2.39 10.93 21.89
C THR A 123 -3.41 9.96 21.28
N ALA A 124 -3.44 8.74 21.78
CA ALA A 124 -4.46 7.78 21.36
C ALA A 124 -5.87 8.32 21.70
N PRO A 125 -6.84 8.20 20.78
CA PRO A 125 -8.17 8.78 20.95
C PRO A 125 -8.99 8.14 22.07
N ASP A 126 -8.68 6.89 22.39
CA ASP A 126 -9.37 6.12 23.44
C ASP A 126 -8.44 5.06 24.05
N GLU A 127 -8.90 4.48 25.15
CA GLU A 127 -8.14 3.46 25.89
C GLU A 127 -7.91 2.20 25.07
N GLN A 128 -8.86 1.78 24.26
CA GLN A 128 -8.74 0.58 23.43
C GLN A 128 -7.66 0.75 22.36
N THR A 129 -7.62 1.90 21.71
CA THR A 129 -6.57 2.27 20.77
C THR A 129 -5.21 2.32 21.47
N TYR A 130 -5.13 2.96 22.66
CA TYR A 130 -3.90 2.98 23.44
C TYR A 130 -3.40 1.56 23.75
N GLN A 131 -4.24 0.68 24.23
CA GLN A 131 -3.87 -0.72 24.53
C GLN A 131 -3.41 -1.50 23.29
N THR A 132 -3.93 -1.16 22.12
CA THR A 132 -3.52 -1.77 20.86
C THR A 132 -2.09 -1.37 20.47
N PHE A 133 -1.70 -0.14 20.73
CA PHE A 133 -0.43 0.44 20.24
C PHE A 133 0.63 0.66 21.32
N ASN A 134 0.29 0.61 22.61
CA ASN A 134 1.21 0.96 23.70
C ASN A 134 2.53 0.17 23.69
N ASN A 135 2.54 -1.04 23.17
CA ASN A 135 3.73 -1.84 22.98
C ASN A 135 3.60 -2.59 21.64
N ALA A 136 4.12 -2.01 20.60
CA ALA A 136 3.92 -2.50 19.24
C ALA A 136 5.24 -2.68 18.47
N ILE A 137 5.19 -3.52 17.45
CA ILE A 137 6.18 -3.53 16.37
C ILE A 137 5.50 -2.87 15.18
N MET A 138 6.09 -1.79 14.69
CA MET A 138 5.59 -1.07 13.53
C MET A 138 6.50 -1.27 12.33
N ASP A 139 5.88 -1.61 11.19
CA ASP A 139 6.56 -1.77 9.91
C ASP A 139 6.49 -0.48 9.10
N PHE A 140 7.64 -0.02 8.67
CA PHE A 140 7.80 1.16 7.83
C PHE A 140 8.30 0.77 6.45
N ARG A 141 7.67 1.36 5.44
CA ARG A 141 8.01 1.21 4.02
C ARG A 141 7.75 2.56 3.35
N PRO A 142 8.81 3.31 3.07
CA PRO A 142 8.70 4.58 2.34
C PRO A 142 8.25 4.40 0.90
#